data_ed669d72cef4fcae887bc9e2cd3ab829
#
_entry.id   ed669d72cef4fcae887bc9e2cd3ab829
#
_cell.length_a   1.000
_cell.length_b   1.000
_cell.length_c   1.000
_cell.angle_alpha   90.00
_cell.angle_beta   90.00
_cell.angle_gamma   90.00
#
_symmetry.space_group_name_H-M   'P 1'
#
loop_
_entity.id
_entity.type
_entity.pdbx_description
1 polymer ?
#
loop_
_entity_poly.entity_id
_entity_poly.type
_entity_poly.pdbx_seq_one_letter_code
_entity_poly.pdbx_strand_id
1 'polypeptide(L)'
;MTHNDVWTAIDRFATSKKMSCSGLAKCSGLDPTTFNRSKRWSKEGQPRWPSTNSISKILASTGAKIQDFTKYIDEPDAASHV
;
A
#
# COMPACT_ATOMS: atom_id res chain seq x y z
N MET A 1 2.36 9.76 10.72
CA MET A 1 2.13 8.60 9.83
C MET A 1 2.40 7.33 10.62
N THR A 2 1.42 6.46 10.69
CA THR A 2 1.54 5.22 11.44
C THR A 2 1.71 4.04 10.49
N HIS A 3 2.09 2.89 11.06
CA HIS A 3 2.16 1.64 10.33
C HIS A 3 0.85 1.33 9.62
N ASN A 4 -0.26 1.53 10.32
CA ASN A 4 -1.59 1.29 9.74
C ASN A 4 -1.89 2.27 8.61
N ASP A 5 -1.46 3.51 8.73
CA ASP A 5 -1.70 4.52 7.69
C ASP A 5 -1.05 4.12 6.36
N VAL A 6 0.17 3.62 6.43
CA VAL A 6 0.91 3.24 5.21
C VAL A 6 0.24 2.05 4.53
N TRP A 7 -0.13 1.01 5.30
CA TRP A 7 -0.78 -0.16 4.72
C TRP A 7 -2.17 0.18 4.20
N THR A 8 -2.90 1.06 4.90
CA THR A 8 -4.19 1.54 4.41
C THR A 8 -4.03 2.29 3.09
N ALA A 9 -2.95 3.08 2.97
CA ALA A 9 -2.68 3.79 1.73
C ALA A 9 -2.43 2.82 0.57
N ILE A 10 -1.73 1.72 0.82
CA ILE A 10 -1.52 0.69 -0.20
C ILE A 10 -2.86 0.08 -0.62
N ASP A 11 -3.72 -0.25 0.34
CA ASP A 11 -5.03 -0.80 0.05
C ASP A 11 -5.87 0.17 -0.79
N ARG A 12 -5.86 1.45 -0.42
CA ARG A 12 -6.61 2.48 -1.15
C ARG A 12 -6.03 2.72 -2.54
N PHE A 13 -4.70 2.70 -2.64
CA PHE A 13 -4.04 2.86 -3.94
C PHE A 13 -4.42 1.73 -4.88
N ALA A 14 -4.38 0.49 -4.39
CA ALA A 14 -4.79 -0.66 -5.20
C ALA A 14 -6.25 -0.52 -5.64
N THR A 15 -7.13 -0.16 -4.73
CA THR A 15 -8.54 0.04 -5.04
C THR A 15 -8.74 1.13 -6.10
N SER A 16 -7.98 2.20 -6.01
CA SER A 16 -8.07 3.30 -6.99
C SER A 16 -7.67 2.85 -8.40
N LYS A 17 -6.85 1.80 -8.48
CA LYS A 17 -6.45 1.21 -9.76
C LYS A 17 -7.31 0.00 -10.12
N LYS A 18 -8.38 -0.23 -9.38
CA LYS A 18 -9.32 -1.35 -9.58
C LYS A 18 -8.61 -2.70 -9.47
N MET A 19 -7.67 -2.80 -8.54
CA MET A 19 -6.90 -4.03 -8.30
C MET A 19 -7.02 -4.45 -6.85
N SER A 20 -6.84 -5.75 -6.61
CA SER A 20 -6.57 -6.24 -5.26
C SER A 20 -5.10 -5.98 -4.92
N CYS A 21 -4.73 -6.13 -3.66
CA CYS A 21 -3.33 -6.00 -3.27
C CYS A 21 -2.46 -7.04 -3.96
N SER A 22 -2.98 -8.26 -4.12
CA SER A 22 -2.29 -9.31 -4.85
C SER A 22 -2.09 -8.93 -6.32
N GLY A 23 -3.14 -8.39 -6.94
CA GLY A 23 -3.06 -7.94 -8.33
C GLY A 23 -2.07 -6.80 -8.51
N LEU A 24 -2.05 -5.87 -7.57
CA LEU A 24 -1.10 -4.76 -7.61
C LEU A 24 0.34 -5.27 -7.51
N ALA A 25 0.60 -6.22 -6.61
CA ALA A 25 1.93 -6.81 -6.46
C ALA A 25 2.37 -7.50 -7.75
N LYS A 26 1.51 -8.33 -8.33
CA LYS A 26 1.82 -9.03 -9.58
C LYS A 26 2.12 -8.05 -10.71
N CYS A 27 1.29 -7.03 -10.84
CA CYS A 27 1.44 -6.02 -11.90
C CYS A 27 2.77 -5.28 -11.76
N SER A 28 3.27 -5.19 -10.55
CA SER A 28 4.51 -4.47 -10.23
C SER A 28 5.74 -5.37 -10.26
N GLY A 29 5.59 -6.62 -10.66
CA GLY A 29 6.71 -7.55 -10.70
C GLY A 29 7.14 -8.05 -9.33
N LEU A 30 6.24 -8.00 -8.35
CA LEU A 30 6.50 -8.44 -7.00
C LEU A 30 5.79 -9.77 -6.75
N ASP A 31 6.21 -10.44 -5.67
CA ASP A 31 5.52 -11.64 -5.23
C ASP A 31 4.06 -11.28 -4.91
N PRO A 32 3.08 -12.10 -5.33
CA PRO A 32 1.67 -11.79 -5.09
C PRO A 32 1.30 -11.60 -3.62
N THR A 33 2.10 -12.15 -2.71
CA THR A 33 1.84 -12.06 -1.27
C THR A 33 2.49 -10.85 -0.61
N THR A 34 3.23 -10.04 -1.38
CA THR A 34 4.00 -8.92 -0.84
C THR A 34 3.17 -8.00 0.05
N PHE A 35 1.93 -7.74 -0.34
CA PHE A 35 1.06 -6.81 0.38
C PHE A 35 -0.03 -7.51 1.20
N ASN A 36 0.10 -8.81 1.41
CA ASN A 36 -0.87 -9.55 2.22
C ASN A 36 -0.82 -9.09 3.68
N ARG A 37 -1.94 -9.23 4.36
CA ARG A 37 -2.01 -8.89 5.78
C ARG A 37 -0.99 -9.63 6.62
N SER A 38 -0.70 -10.89 6.26
CA SER A 38 0.30 -11.68 6.96
C SER A 38 1.71 -11.10 6.86
N LYS A 39 1.95 -10.24 5.89
CA LYS A 39 3.26 -9.59 5.70
C LYS A 39 3.39 -8.27 6.44
N ARG A 40 2.34 -7.84 7.11
CA ARG A 40 2.32 -6.54 7.79
C ARG A 40 2.84 -6.60 9.21
N TRP A 41 3.01 -7.81 9.73
CA TRP A 41 3.50 -8.06 11.09
C TRP A 41 4.50 -9.20 11.06
N SER A 42 5.51 -9.15 11.92
CA SER A 42 6.44 -10.25 12.07
C SER A 42 5.81 -11.35 12.91
N LYS A 43 6.48 -12.50 13.02
CA LYS A 43 6.05 -13.59 13.87
C LYS A 43 5.93 -13.18 15.33
N GLU A 44 6.76 -12.23 15.74
CA GLU A 44 6.80 -11.73 17.12
C GLU A 44 5.81 -10.59 17.34
N GLY A 45 4.99 -10.26 16.33
CA GLY A 45 4.02 -9.20 16.46
C GLY A 45 4.57 -7.80 16.24
N GLN A 46 5.79 -7.69 15.73
CA GLN A 46 6.38 -6.37 15.42
C GLN A 46 5.83 -5.85 14.10
N PRO A 47 5.56 -4.53 14.00
CA PRO A 47 5.11 -3.96 12.74
C PRO A 47 6.15 -4.11 11.65
N ARG A 48 5.72 -4.52 10.47
CA ARG A 48 6.59 -4.57 9.29
C ARG A 48 6.11 -3.52 8.31
N TRP A 49 7.05 -2.74 7.82
CA TRP A 49 6.74 -1.65 6.87
C TRP A 49 7.01 -2.13 5.46
N PRO A 50 6.22 -1.65 4.48
CA PRO A 50 6.53 -1.95 3.08
C PRO A 50 7.87 -1.30 2.73
N SER A 51 8.66 -1.97 1.91
CA SER A 51 9.96 -1.43 1.50
C SER A 51 9.75 -0.29 0.51
N THR A 52 10.70 0.65 0.50
CA THR A 52 10.67 1.72 -0.48
C THR A 52 10.82 1.17 -1.90
N ASN A 53 11.52 0.05 -2.04
CA ASN A 53 11.64 -0.62 -3.34
C ASN A 53 10.28 -1.11 -3.84
N SER A 54 9.46 -1.69 -2.97
CA SER A 54 8.12 -2.11 -3.34
C SER A 54 7.25 -0.92 -3.74
N ILE A 55 7.31 0.16 -2.96
CA ILE A 55 6.57 1.38 -3.29
C ILE A 55 7.01 1.94 -4.63
N SER A 56 8.31 2.00 -4.87
CA SER A 56 8.84 2.46 -6.14
C SER A 56 8.31 1.65 -7.32
N LYS A 57 8.25 0.32 -7.14
CA LYS A 57 7.76 -0.55 -8.21
C LYS A 57 6.28 -0.37 -8.50
N ILE A 58 5.45 -0.20 -7.47
CA ILE A 58 4.02 0.01 -7.72
C ILE A 58 3.77 1.36 -8.38
N LEU A 59 4.55 2.37 -8.06
CA LEU A 59 4.42 3.67 -8.71
C LEU A 59 4.85 3.58 -10.18
N ALA A 60 5.97 2.95 -10.45
CA ALA A 60 6.48 2.81 -11.82
C ALA A 60 5.50 2.02 -12.70
N SER A 61 4.97 0.92 -12.18
CA SER A 61 4.09 0.06 -12.99
C SER A 61 2.74 0.70 -13.27
N THR A 62 2.27 1.60 -12.42
CA THR A 62 0.98 2.27 -12.60
C THR A 62 1.11 3.64 -13.23
N GLY A 63 2.35 4.12 -13.45
CA GLY A 63 2.57 5.46 -13.97
C GLY A 63 2.26 6.56 -12.99
N ALA A 64 2.15 6.23 -11.71
CA ALA A 64 1.81 7.19 -10.67
C ALA A 64 3.05 7.87 -10.11
N LYS A 65 2.85 9.00 -9.48
CA LYS A 65 3.91 9.73 -8.76
C LYS A 65 3.76 9.48 -7.27
N ILE A 66 4.82 9.78 -6.52
CA ILE A 66 4.77 9.59 -5.06
C ILE A 66 3.61 10.38 -4.43
N GLN A 67 3.28 11.54 -4.97
CA GLN A 67 2.16 12.33 -4.45
C GLN A 67 0.83 11.60 -4.61
N ASP A 68 0.69 10.81 -5.66
CA ASP A 68 -0.52 10.04 -5.91
C ASP A 68 -0.71 8.94 -4.87
N PHE A 69 0.37 8.51 -4.25
CA PHE A 69 0.34 7.52 -3.19
C PHE A 69 0.18 8.18 -1.82
N THR A 70 0.97 9.21 -1.55
CA THR A 70 0.99 9.84 -0.23
C THR A 70 -0.32 10.56 0.09
N LYS A 71 -1.08 10.97 -0.92
CA LYS A 71 -2.38 11.59 -0.66
C LYS A 71 -3.32 10.63 0.09
N TYR A 72 -3.14 9.33 -0.08
CA TYR A 72 -3.97 8.36 0.63
C TYR A 72 -3.56 8.21 2.09
N ILE A 73 -2.35 8.63 2.43
CA ILE A 73 -1.90 8.65 3.82
C ILE A 73 -2.50 9.87 4.53
N ASP A 74 -2.43 11.02 3.87
CA ASP A 74 -2.88 12.28 4.44
C ASP A 74 -4.38 12.52 4.24
N GLU A 75 -5.00 11.75 3.37
CA GLU A 75 -6.41 11.92 3.09
C GLU A 75 -7.22 11.58 4.32
N PRO A 76 -8.04 12.51 4.81
CA PRO A 76 -8.87 12.21 5.96
C PRO A 76 -9.83 11.10 5.58
N ASP A 77 -10.02 10.19 6.50
CA ASP A 77 -11.00 9.14 6.33
C ASP A 77 -12.38 9.80 6.19
N ALA A 78 -13.09 9.45 5.14
CA ALA A 78 -14.42 10.00 4.92
C ALA A 78 -15.33 9.79 6.14
N ALA A 79 -15.17 8.68 6.83
CA ALA A 79 -15.94 8.41 8.03
C ALA A 79 -15.59 9.35 9.16
N SER A 80 -14.37 9.87 9.18
CA SER A 80 -13.95 10.76 10.26
C SER A 80 -14.38 12.19 10.06
N HIS A 81 -14.92 12.51 8.91
CA HIS A 81 -15.36 13.85 8.64
C HIS A 81 -16.72 14.17 9.15
N VAL A 82 -17.45 13.20 9.41
CA VAL A 82 -18.84 13.43 9.73
C VAL A 82 -19.12 13.46 11.19
#